data_53211f68757b78441a5e14f40bb2dde4
#
_entry.id   53211f68757b78441a5e14f40bb2dde4
#
_cell.length_a   1.000
_cell.length_b   1.000
_cell.length_c   1.000
_cell.angle_alpha   90.00
_cell.angle_beta   90.00
_cell.angle_gamma   90.00
#
_symmetry.space_group_name_H-M   'P 1'
#
loop_
_entity.id
_entity.type
_entity.pdbx_description
1 polymer ?
#
loop_
_entity_poly.entity_id
_entity_poly.type
_entity_poly.pdbx_seq_one_letter_code
_entity_poly.pdbx_strand_id
1 'polypeptide(L)'
;LERDSKRVGNAGEHIDYALLLDGLKAEREQGITIDVAYRYFSTNGRKFIIADTPGHEQYTRNMITGGSTANLAIILVDARTGVITQTRRHTFLVSLLGIKHVVLAVNKMDLVDFSEERFNEIVAEYKKFVSPLGIPDVNCIPLSALDGDNVVDKSERTPWYKGTSLLDFLETVHIDNDHNLEDFRFPVQYVLRPNLDFRGFCGKVASGIVRKGDTVMALPSGKTSKVKSIVTYDGELDYAFPPQSVTL
;
A
#
# COMPACT_ATOMS: atom_id res chain seq x y z
N LEU A 1 15.56 -4.09 -20.96
CA LEU A 1 16.05 -4.22 -19.58
C LEU A 1 17.48 -4.73 -19.52
N GLU A 2 17.80 -5.96 -20.03
CA GLU A 2 19.18 -6.51 -20.05
C GLU A 2 20.21 -5.57 -20.68
N ARG A 3 19.84 -4.93 -21.79
CA ARG A 3 20.71 -4.00 -22.52
C ARG A 3 20.98 -2.73 -21.72
N ASP A 4 19.98 -2.26 -20.99
CA ASP A 4 20.08 -1.06 -20.17
C ASP A 4 20.77 -1.38 -18.83
N SER A 5 20.52 -2.56 -18.26
CA SER A 5 21.20 -3.07 -17.07
C SER A 5 22.72 -3.13 -17.26
N LYS A 6 23.18 -3.66 -18.42
CA LYS A 6 24.61 -3.69 -18.76
C LYS A 6 25.25 -2.32 -18.98
N ARG A 7 24.44 -1.30 -19.33
CA ARG A 7 24.93 0.07 -19.65
C ARG A 7 24.93 1.01 -18.46
N VAL A 8 23.92 0.92 -17.61
CA VAL A 8 23.66 1.89 -16.52
C VAL A 8 23.20 1.24 -15.20
N GLY A 9 23.07 -0.08 -15.14
CA GLY A 9 22.64 -0.81 -13.95
C GLY A 9 23.75 -0.92 -12.90
N ASN A 10 23.36 -1.05 -11.65
CA ASN A 10 24.24 -1.17 -10.49
C ASN A 10 24.36 -2.62 -9.97
N ALA A 11 23.72 -3.60 -10.63
CA ALA A 11 23.66 -5.01 -10.21
C ALA A 11 24.83 -5.87 -10.73
N GLY A 12 25.90 -5.27 -11.25
CA GLY A 12 27.06 -5.98 -11.79
C GLY A 12 26.71 -6.82 -13.03
N GLU A 13 26.96 -8.13 -12.99
CA GLU A 13 26.65 -9.04 -14.11
C GLU A 13 25.17 -9.46 -14.16
N HIS A 14 24.38 -9.19 -13.10
CA HIS A 14 22.98 -9.53 -13.03
C HIS A 14 22.08 -8.46 -13.66
N ILE A 15 20.84 -8.84 -13.99
CA ILE A 15 19.86 -7.89 -14.48
C ILE A 15 19.45 -6.97 -13.32
N ASP A 16 19.58 -5.67 -13.53
CA ASP A 16 19.12 -4.66 -12.59
C ASP A 16 17.63 -4.41 -12.76
N TYR A 17 16.82 -5.07 -11.94
CA TYR A 17 15.38 -4.94 -11.97
C TYR A 17 14.88 -3.59 -11.43
N ALA A 18 15.69 -2.87 -10.64
CA ALA A 18 15.37 -1.54 -10.15
C ALA A 18 15.14 -0.55 -11.31
N LEU A 19 15.81 -0.75 -12.45
CA LEU A 19 15.59 0.05 -13.66
C LEU A 19 14.16 0.02 -14.21
N LEU A 20 13.33 -0.94 -13.79
CA LEU A 20 11.91 -0.96 -14.12
C LEU A 20 11.11 0.07 -13.33
N LEU A 21 11.54 0.39 -12.12
CA LEU A 21 10.86 1.28 -11.18
C LEU A 21 11.50 2.66 -11.15
N ASP A 22 12.82 2.74 -11.26
CA ASP A 22 13.60 3.97 -11.19
C ASP A 22 13.33 4.89 -12.39
N GLY A 23 12.42 5.85 -12.20
CA GLY A 23 12.03 6.82 -13.21
C GLY A 23 12.99 8.00 -13.30
N LEU A 24 13.62 8.39 -12.20
CA LEU A 24 14.47 9.57 -12.11
C LEU A 24 15.95 9.22 -12.38
N LYS A 25 16.65 10.14 -13.06
CA LYS A 25 18.10 10.01 -13.28
C LYS A 25 18.86 9.94 -11.94
N ALA A 26 18.43 10.75 -10.95
CA ALA A 26 19.05 10.79 -9.63
C ALA A 26 18.88 9.45 -8.86
N GLU A 27 17.76 8.74 -9.02
CA GLU A 27 17.54 7.41 -8.45
C GLU A 27 18.55 6.40 -8.99
N ARG A 28 18.75 6.40 -10.30
CA ARG A 28 19.72 5.53 -10.97
C ARG A 28 21.17 5.83 -10.60
N GLU A 29 21.52 7.11 -10.43
CA GLU A 29 22.85 7.53 -10.05
C GLU A 29 23.17 7.21 -8.58
N GLN A 30 22.17 7.29 -7.69
CA GLN A 30 22.36 7.08 -6.25
C GLN A 30 22.00 5.65 -5.82
N GLY A 31 21.30 4.87 -6.65
CA GLY A 31 20.83 3.52 -6.32
C GLY A 31 19.80 3.50 -5.18
N ILE A 32 19.02 4.57 -5.03
CA ILE A 32 17.96 4.69 -4.03
C ILE A 32 16.68 5.24 -4.65
N THR A 33 15.53 4.80 -4.16
CA THR A 33 14.22 5.38 -4.50
C THR A 33 14.08 6.76 -3.86
N ILE A 34 13.69 7.76 -4.64
CA ILE A 34 13.49 9.16 -4.19
C ILE A 34 12.01 9.52 -4.21
N ASP A 35 11.33 9.23 -5.31
CA ASP A 35 9.91 9.53 -5.50
C ASP A 35 9.06 8.25 -5.54
N VAL A 36 7.74 8.40 -5.52
CA VAL A 36 6.82 7.25 -5.58
C VAL A 36 6.66 6.77 -7.01
N ALA A 37 6.99 5.51 -7.25
CA ALA A 37 6.75 4.85 -8.53
C ALA A 37 5.54 3.92 -8.44
N TYR A 38 4.60 4.06 -9.37
CA TYR A 38 3.42 3.18 -9.45
C TYR A 38 3.59 2.16 -10.57
N ARG A 39 3.34 0.88 -10.25
CA ARG A 39 3.31 -0.22 -11.22
C ARG A 39 2.07 -1.06 -11.04
N TYR A 40 1.64 -1.65 -12.13
CA TYR A 40 0.41 -2.42 -12.19
C TYR A 40 0.72 -3.83 -12.68
N PHE A 41 0.15 -4.81 -12.01
CA PHE A 41 0.12 -6.17 -12.51
C PHE A 41 -1.19 -6.85 -12.14
N SER A 42 -1.50 -7.95 -12.79
CA SER A 42 -2.72 -8.71 -12.53
C SER A 42 -2.39 -10.19 -12.50
N THR A 43 -3.04 -10.88 -11.60
CA THR A 43 -3.17 -12.33 -11.61
C THR A 43 -4.55 -12.72 -12.12
N ASN A 44 -4.87 -14.01 -12.14
CA ASN A 44 -6.20 -14.45 -12.52
C ASN A 44 -7.30 -14.03 -11.52
N GLY A 45 -6.92 -13.77 -10.27
CA GLY A 45 -7.85 -13.46 -9.18
C GLY A 45 -7.92 -11.97 -8.80
N ARG A 46 -6.84 -11.22 -8.99
CA ARG A 46 -6.75 -9.85 -8.47
C ARG A 46 -5.85 -8.94 -9.32
N LYS A 47 -6.23 -7.67 -9.40
CA LYS A 47 -5.40 -6.61 -9.98
C LYS A 47 -4.71 -5.82 -8.85
N PHE A 48 -3.42 -5.61 -9.00
CA PHE A 48 -2.57 -4.94 -8.02
C PHE A 48 -2.03 -3.62 -8.54
N ILE A 49 -1.93 -2.66 -7.63
CA ILE A 49 -1.20 -1.41 -7.82
C ILE A 49 -0.10 -1.38 -6.77
N ILE A 50 1.15 -1.45 -7.20
CA ILE A 50 2.31 -1.29 -6.32
C ILE A 50 2.68 0.19 -6.31
N ALA A 51 2.74 0.78 -5.11
CA ALA A 51 3.39 2.05 -4.87
C ALA A 51 4.77 1.76 -4.27
N ASP A 52 5.81 1.81 -5.08
CA ASP A 52 7.18 1.72 -4.59
C ASP A 52 7.57 3.05 -3.96
N THR A 53 7.95 3.01 -2.69
CA THR A 53 8.17 4.20 -1.87
C THR A 53 9.58 4.23 -1.31
N PRO A 54 10.19 5.44 -1.19
CA PRO A 54 11.56 5.55 -0.69
C PRO A 54 11.70 5.08 0.76
N GLY A 55 12.76 4.33 1.03
CA GLY A 55 13.14 3.89 2.38
C GLY A 55 13.97 4.90 3.15
N HIS A 56 14.57 5.90 2.49
CA HIS A 56 15.49 6.86 3.11
C HIS A 56 14.72 7.93 3.90
N GLU A 57 15.26 8.32 5.08
CA GLU A 57 14.54 9.24 5.99
C GLU A 57 14.23 10.61 5.40
N GLN A 58 15.10 11.14 4.52
CA GLN A 58 14.90 12.43 3.86
C GLN A 58 13.67 12.45 2.95
N TYR A 59 13.23 11.27 2.46
CA TYR A 59 12.11 11.12 1.55
C TYR A 59 10.85 10.56 2.22
N THR A 60 10.78 10.59 3.55
CA THR A 60 9.62 10.09 4.32
C THR A 60 8.29 10.70 3.86
N ARG A 61 8.28 11.96 3.38
CA ARG A 61 7.08 12.61 2.84
C ARG A 61 6.54 11.86 1.61
N ASN A 62 7.42 11.43 0.72
CA ASN A 62 7.05 10.68 -0.47
C ASN A 62 6.51 9.28 -0.09
N MET A 63 7.11 8.64 0.93
CA MET A 63 6.58 7.39 1.48
C MET A 63 5.14 7.56 1.99
N ILE A 64 4.83 8.64 2.72
CA ILE A 64 3.47 8.94 3.18
C ILE A 64 2.52 9.14 2.00
N THR A 65 2.97 9.82 0.94
CA THR A 65 2.17 10.03 -0.28
C THR A 65 1.78 8.69 -0.92
N GLY A 66 2.73 7.78 -1.13
CA GLY A 66 2.46 6.45 -1.67
C GLY A 66 1.58 5.60 -0.75
N GLY A 67 1.84 5.65 0.56
CA GLY A 67 1.08 4.90 1.55
C GLY A 67 -0.35 5.39 1.76
N SER A 68 -0.66 6.67 1.47
CA SER A 68 -1.97 7.27 1.76
C SER A 68 -3.15 6.62 1.04
N THR A 69 -2.91 5.89 -0.04
CA THR A 69 -3.93 5.18 -0.83
C THR A 69 -3.77 3.65 -0.77
N ALA A 70 -2.81 3.16 -0.01
CA ALA A 70 -2.51 1.74 0.08
C ALA A 70 -3.49 1.01 1.02
N ASN A 71 -3.90 -0.19 0.64
CA ASN A 71 -4.72 -1.08 1.47
C ASN A 71 -3.86 -1.99 2.35
N LEU A 72 -2.62 -2.24 1.91
CA LEU A 72 -1.66 -3.12 2.56
C LEU A 72 -0.26 -2.51 2.44
N ALA A 73 0.56 -2.64 3.46
CA ALA A 73 1.96 -2.23 3.45
C ALA A 73 2.89 -3.44 3.55
N ILE A 74 3.91 -3.48 2.69
CA ILE A 74 5.01 -4.43 2.78
C ILE A 74 6.21 -3.70 3.37
N ILE A 75 6.60 -4.06 4.58
CA ILE A 75 7.77 -3.52 5.27
C ILE A 75 8.94 -4.48 5.06
N LEU A 76 9.92 -4.04 4.27
CA LEU A 76 11.12 -4.83 3.99
C LEU A 76 12.16 -4.66 5.11
N VAL A 77 12.69 -5.78 5.57
CA VAL A 77 13.77 -5.83 6.57
C VAL A 77 14.88 -6.73 6.05
N ASP A 78 16.11 -6.24 6.06
CA ASP A 78 17.28 -7.05 5.75
C ASP A 78 17.56 -8.03 6.92
N ALA A 79 17.58 -9.33 6.64
CA ALA A 79 17.77 -10.37 7.65
C ALA A 79 19.08 -10.22 8.44
N ARG A 80 20.11 -9.62 7.86
CA ARG A 80 21.40 -9.39 8.53
C ARG A 80 21.29 -8.34 9.63
N THR A 81 20.56 -7.25 9.35
CA THR A 81 20.48 -6.08 10.25
C THR A 81 19.26 -6.11 11.19
N GLY A 82 18.17 -6.76 10.78
CA GLY A 82 16.94 -6.83 11.58
C GLY A 82 16.17 -5.50 11.63
N VAL A 83 15.44 -5.30 12.72
CA VAL A 83 14.54 -4.13 12.90
C VAL A 83 15.33 -2.88 13.26
N ILE A 84 15.53 -2.00 12.30
CA ILE A 84 16.24 -0.73 12.47
C ILE A 84 15.28 0.44 12.74
N THR A 85 15.82 1.62 13.04
CA THR A 85 15.04 2.84 13.32
C THR A 85 14.09 3.19 12.16
N GLN A 86 14.52 3.04 10.91
CA GLN A 86 13.67 3.31 9.74
C GLN A 86 12.51 2.31 9.63
N THR A 87 12.73 1.03 9.92
CA THR A 87 11.67 0.02 9.99
C THR A 87 10.57 0.46 10.97
N ARG A 88 10.97 0.90 12.17
CA ARG A 88 10.05 1.37 13.20
C ARG A 88 9.32 2.64 12.77
N ARG A 89 10.02 3.59 12.16
CA ARG A 89 9.44 4.84 11.66
C ARG A 89 8.39 4.58 10.58
N HIS A 90 8.72 3.78 9.59
CA HIS A 90 7.78 3.45 8.50
C HIS A 90 6.56 2.69 9.02
N THR A 91 6.74 1.72 9.90
CA THR A 91 5.62 1.00 10.51
C THR A 91 4.72 1.92 11.33
N PHE A 92 5.30 2.85 12.08
CA PHE A 92 4.53 3.86 12.81
C PHE A 92 3.70 4.74 11.87
N LEU A 93 4.29 5.21 10.77
CA LEU A 93 3.58 6.00 9.76
C LEU A 93 2.46 5.19 9.08
N VAL A 94 2.68 3.90 8.79
CA VAL A 94 1.67 2.98 8.26
C VAL A 94 0.49 2.87 9.23
N SER A 95 0.74 2.78 10.55
CA SER A 95 -0.33 2.77 11.55
C SER A 95 -1.11 4.08 11.59
N LEU A 96 -0.44 5.23 11.48
CA LEU A 96 -1.11 6.55 11.42
C LEU A 96 -1.94 6.74 10.15
N LEU A 97 -1.54 6.15 9.04
CA LEU A 97 -2.31 6.13 7.79
C LEU A 97 -3.54 5.21 7.86
N GLY A 98 -3.68 4.43 8.93
CA GLY A 98 -4.81 3.53 9.14
C GLY A 98 -4.77 2.27 8.27
N ILE A 99 -3.58 1.90 7.75
CA ILE A 99 -3.39 0.67 6.99
C ILE A 99 -3.44 -0.51 7.96
N LYS A 100 -4.39 -1.41 7.75
CA LYS A 100 -4.69 -2.52 8.67
C LYS A 100 -3.87 -3.78 8.40
N HIS A 101 -3.43 -3.98 7.18
CA HIS A 101 -2.68 -5.16 6.74
C HIS A 101 -1.22 -4.82 6.53
N VAL A 102 -0.35 -5.48 7.27
CA VAL A 102 1.09 -5.29 7.17
C VAL A 102 1.77 -6.63 6.94
N VAL A 103 2.63 -6.68 5.92
CA VAL A 103 3.57 -7.78 5.71
C VAL A 103 4.96 -7.33 6.15
N LEU A 104 5.53 -7.99 7.14
CA LEU A 104 6.95 -7.92 7.40
C LEU A 104 7.67 -8.90 6.49
N ALA A 105 8.29 -8.39 5.44
CA ALA A 105 9.08 -9.16 4.50
C ALA A 105 10.54 -9.19 4.97
N VAL A 106 10.93 -10.28 5.61
CA VAL A 106 12.33 -10.50 6.06
C VAL A 106 13.13 -10.96 4.86
N ASN A 107 13.74 -10.01 4.16
CA ASN A 107 14.43 -10.21 2.90
C ASN A 107 15.92 -10.53 3.10
N LYS A 108 16.54 -11.05 2.06
CA LYS A 108 17.93 -11.48 2.01
C LYS A 108 18.22 -12.64 2.99
N MET A 109 17.25 -13.57 3.10
CA MET A 109 17.41 -14.78 3.89
C MET A 109 18.54 -15.68 3.37
N ASP A 110 18.87 -15.58 2.07
CA ASP A 110 20.02 -16.20 1.43
C ASP A 110 21.37 -15.80 2.07
N LEU A 111 21.47 -14.58 2.60
CA LEU A 111 22.69 -14.07 3.25
C LEU A 111 22.81 -14.44 4.73
N VAL A 112 21.84 -15.17 5.27
CA VAL A 112 21.85 -15.73 6.65
C VAL A 112 21.49 -17.21 6.63
N ASP A 113 21.80 -17.92 5.52
CA ASP A 113 21.60 -19.35 5.36
C ASP A 113 20.18 -19.83 5.66
N PHE A 114 19.16 -18.99 5.37
CA PHE A 114 17.75 -19.25 5.65
C PHE A 114 17.46 -19.65 7.11
N SER A 115 18.23 -19.10 8.07
CA SER A 115 18.13 -19.40 9.49
C SER A 115 16.75 -19.11 10.05
N GLU A 116 16.09 -20.16 10.56
CA GLU A 116 14.82 -20.06 11.31
C GLU A 116 14.98 -19.22 12.58
N GLU A 117 16.08 -19.42 13.32
CA GLU A 117 16.38 -18.69 14.55
C GLU A 117 16.43 -17.19 14.29
N ARG A 118 17.19 -16.78 13.25
CA ARG A 118 17.32 -15.36 12.87
C ARG A 118 15.98 -14.74 12.45
N PHE A 119 15.20 -15.46 11.69
CA PHE A 119 13.85 -15.03 11.33
C PHE A 119 12.98 -14.82 12.57
N ASN A 120 12.96 -15.79 13.49
CA ASN A 120 12.14 -15.73 14.69
C ASN A 120 12.56 -14.59 15.64
N GLU A 121 13.85 -14.28 15.76
CA GLU A 121 14.35 -13.11 16.49
C GLU A 121 13.76 -11.81 15.94
N ILE A 122 13.87 -11.61 14.62
CA ILE A 122 13.37 -10.41 13.94
C ILE A 122 11.86 -10.27 14.11
N VAL A 123 11.13 -11.38 13.94
CA VAL A 123 9.68 -11.41 14.09
C VAL A 123 9.26 -11.07 15.53
N ALA A 124 9.95 -11.64 16.53
CA ALA A 124 9.65 -11.36 17.93
C ALA A 124 9.88 -9.89 18.28
N GLU A 125 11.00 -9.31 17.84
CA GLU A 125 11.31 -7.90 18.03
C GLU A 125 10.28 -7.00 17.37
N TYR A 126 9.93 -7.30 16.10
CA TYR A 126 8.96 -6.52 15.35
C TYR A 126 7.56 -6.58 15.96
N LYS A 127 7.07 -7.77 16.31
CA LYS A 127 5.75 -7.95 16.94
C LYS A 127 5.66 -7.22 18.29
N LYS A 128 6.73 -7.24 19.08
CA LYS A 128 6.79 -6.45 20.33
C LYS A 128 6.65 -4.95 20.07
N PHE A 129 7.28 -4.45 19.00
CA PHE A 129 7.18 -3.04 18.60
C PHE A 129 5.78 -2.67 18.09
N VAL A 130 5.17 -3.52 17.28
CA VAL A 130 3.87 -3.26 16.62
C VAL A 130 2.68 -3.39 17.58
N SER A 131 2.81 -4.22 18.62
CA SER A 131 1.73 -4.50 19.59
C SER A 131 0.98 -3.26 20.10
N PRO A 132 1.62 -2.16 20.51
CA PRO A 132 0.94 -0.93 20.94
C PRO A 132 0.36 -0.08 19.80
N LEU A 133 0.68 -0.36 18.54
CA LEU A 133 0.28 0.46 17.40
C LEU A 133 -1.14 0.14 16.89
N GLY A 134 -1.75 -0.95 17.37
CA GLY A 134 -3.11 -1.32 17.02
C GLY A 134 -3.30 -1.79 15.58
N ILE A 135 -2.23 -2.28 14.93
CA ILE A 135 -2.32 -2.91 13.60
C ILE A 135 -2.88 -4.33 13.78
N PRO A 136 -4.08 -4.63 13.25
CA PRO A 136 -4.77 -5.87 13.56
C PRO A 136 -4.19 -7.10 12.84
N ASP A 137 -3.61 -6.91 11.65
CA ASP A 137 -3.11 -7.99 10.82
C ASP A 137 -1.65 -7.74 10.43
N VAL A 138 -0.76 -8.57 10.99
CA VAL A 138 0.69 -8.52 10.75
C VAL A 138 1.18 -9.91 10.37
N ASN A 139 1.49 -10.08 9.09
CA ASN A 139 2.07 -11.30 8.55
C ASN A 139 3.57 -11.15 8.37
N CYS A 140 4.33 -12.20 8.69
CA CYS A 140 5.78 -12.20 8.59
C CYS A 140 6.21 -13.30 7.62
N ILE A 141 6.95 -12.92 6.58
CA ILE A 141 7.36 -13.82 5.49
C ILE A 141 8.87 -13.76 5.34
N PRO A 142 9.59 -14.90 5.48
CA PRO A 142 11.00 -14.98 5.15
C PRO A 142 11.15 -15.10 3.64
N LEU A 143 11.97 -14.26 3.02
CA LEU A 143 12.14 -14.31 1.56
C LEU A 143 13.57 -13.97 1.11
N SER A 144 13.91 -14.41 -0.08
CA SER A 144 15.00 -13.86 -0.87
C SER A 144 14.40 -13.30 -2.17
N ALA A 145 14.30 -11.98 -2.25
CA ALA A 145 13.75 -11.33 -3.44
C ALA A 145 14.64 -11.54 -4.67
N LEU A 146 15.95 -11.72 -4.47
CA LEU A 146 16.91 -11.98 -5.54
C LEU A 146 16.70 -13.36 -6.17
N ASP A 147 16.55 -14.38 -5.33
CA ASP A 147 16.42 -15.78 -5.76
C ASP A 147 14.95 -16.19 -6.00
N GLY A 148 14.00 -15.38 -5.53
CA GLY A 148 12.55 -15.63 -5.67
C GLY A 148 11.94 -16.49 -4.57
N ASP A 149 12.70 -16.83 -3.52
CA ASP A 149 12.21 -17.67 -2.41
C ASP A 149 11.05 -17.02 -1.66
N ASN A 150 9.95 -17.74 -1.54
CA ASN A 150 8.71 -17.31 -0.91
C ASN A 150 8.10 -16.01 -1.49
N VAL A 151 8.51 -15.60 -2.70
CA VAL A 151 7.92 -14.45 -3.40
C VAL A 151 6.67 -14.87 -4.16
N VAL A 152 6.80 -15.76 -5.15
CA VAL A 152 5.69 -16.33 -5.93
C VAL A 152 5.31 -17.68 -5.37
N ASP A 153 6.28 -18.59 -5.29
CA ASP A 153 6.12 -19.94 -4.79
C ASP A 153 6.80 -20.10 -3.44
N LYS A 154 6.35 -21.13 -2.67
CA LYS A 154 7.02 -21.49 -1.41
C LYS A 154 8.41 -22.05 -1.69
N SER A 155 9.38 -21.62 -0.87
CA SER A 155 10.74 -22.08 -0.95
C SER A 155 10.95 -23.41 -0.25
N GLU A 156 11.68 -24.32 -0.89
CA GLU A 156 12.19 -25.54 -0.28
C GLU A 156 13.32 -25.28 0.74
N ARG A 157 13.97 -24.11 0.63
CA ARG A 157 15.05 -23.67 1.53
C ARG A 157 14.54 -23.21 2.91
N THR A 158 13.21 -23.03 3.07
CA THR A 158 12.58 -22.68 4.34
C THR A 158 11.54 -23.70 4.76
N PRO A 159 11.89 -25.00 4.97
CA PRO A 159 10.93 -26.06 5.28
C PRO A 159 10.23 -25.87 6.63
N TRP A 160 10.82 -25.08 7.51
CA TRP A 160 10.29 -24.68 8.81
C TRP A 160 9.18 -23.62 8.70
N TYR A 161 9.14 -22.83 7.61
CA TYR A 161 8.12 -21.82 7.40
C TYR A 161 6.80 -22.45 6.93
N LYS A 162 5.74 -22.30 7.72
CA LYS A 162 4.42 -22.91 7.46
C LYS A 162 3.41 -21.94 6.85
N GLY A 163 3.80 -20.66 6.66
CA GLY A 163 2.96 -19.65 6.03
C GLY A 163 2.84 -19.80 4.52
N THR A 164 2.25 -18.82 3.87
CA THR A 164 2.10 -18.72 2.40
C THR A 164 3.24 -17.93 1.78
N SER A 165 3.41 -18.01 0.45
CA SER A 165 4.26 -17.08 -0.29
C SER A 165 3.70 -15.66 -0.23
N LEU A 166 4.51 -14.67 -0.60
CA LEU A 166 4.07 -13.28 -0.63
C LEU A 166 2.91 -13.08 -1.60
N LEU A 167 2.99 -13.66 -2.80
CA LEU A 167 1.93 -13.54 -3.81
C LEU A 167 0.65 -14.21 -3.34
N ASP A 168 0.70 -15.42 -2.80
CA ASP A 168 -0.46 -16.12 -2.27
C ASP A 168 -1.15 -15.30 -1.16
N PHE A 169 -0.36 -14.69 -0.27
CA PHE A 169 -0.89 -13.82 0.76
C PHE A 169 -1.61 -12.61 0.15
N LEU A 170 -0.99 -11.95 -0.82
CA LEU A 170 -1.58 -10.78 -1.50
C LEU A 170 -2.86 -11.12 -2.25
N GLU A 171 -2.98 -12.33 -2.80
CA GLU A 171 -4.19 -12.79 -3.47
C GLU A 171 -5.33 -13.12 -2.50
N THR A 172 -5.00 -13.62 -1.32
CA THR A 172 -5.99 -14.16 -0.37
C THR A 172 -6.39 -13.18 0.73
N VAL A 173 -5.60 -12.14 1.00
CA VAL A 173 -5.93 -11.14 2.02
C VAL A 173 -7.27 -10.45 1.70
N HIS A 174 -8.16 -10.41 2.69
CA HIS A 174 -9.48 -9.77 2.57
C HIS A 174 -9.41 -8.29 2.97
N ILE A 175 -9.50 -7.40 1.99
CA ILE A 175 -9.45 -5.94 2.17
C ILE A 175 -10.86 -5.33 2.24
N ASP A 176 -11.87 -6.02 1.72
CA ASP A 176 -13.23 -5.49 1.54
C ASP A 176 -13.95 -5.16 2.86
N ASN A 177 -13.58 -5.81 3.97
CA ASN A 177 -14.17 -5.58 5.29
C ASN A 177 -13.60 -4.32 6.01
N ASP A 178 -12.68 -3.62 5.39
CA ASP A 178 -12.00 -2.47 6.00
C ASP A 178 -12.82 -1.18 5.95
N HIS A 179 -13.85 -1.13 5.11
CA HIS A 179 -14.69 0.04 4.96
C HIS A 179 -15.90 -0.01 5.91
N ASN A 180 -16.08 1.07 6.69
CA ASN A 180 -17.35 1.32 7.36
C ASN A 180 -18.41 1.65 6.30
N LEU A 181 -19.43 0.81 6.15
CA LEU A 181 -20.52 1.01 5.20
C LEU A 181 -21.79 1.63 5.83
N GLU A 182 -21.78 1.89 7.14
CA GLU A 182 -22.95 2.43 7.89
C GLU A 182 -22.89 3.95 7.99
N ASP A 183 -21.81 4.51 8.55
CA ASP A 183 -21.69 5.93 8.81
C ASP A 183 -21.22 6.70 7.59
N PHE A 184 -22.11 7.38 6.90
CA PHE A 184 -21.74 8.17 5.72
C PHE A 184 -20.85 9.35 6.07
N ARG A 185 -19.69 9.41 5.39
CA ARG A 185 -18.74 10.53 5.44
C ARG A 185 -18.25 10.85 4.03
N PHE A 186 -18.39 12.11 3.68
CA PHE A 186 -18.03 12.60 2.35
C PHE A 186 -17.25 13.92 2.46
N PRO A 187 -15.92 13.90 2.51
CA PRO A 187 -15.08 15.09 2.46
C PRO A 187 -15.23 15.78 1.09
N VAL A 188 -15.78 16.98 1.09
CA VAL A 188 -15.89 17.79 -0.13
C VAL A 188 -14.51 18.35 -0.46
N GLN A 189 -13.98 18.00 -1.62
CA GLN A 189 -12.67 18.43 -2.09
C GLN A 189 -12.76 19.55 -3.13
N TYR A 190 -13.84 19.59 -3.88
CA TYR A 190 -14.05 20.57 -4.93
C TYR A 190 -15.54 20.86 -5.13
N VAL A 191 -15.87 22.12 -5.48
CA VAL A 191 -17.24 22.51 -5.83
C VAL A 191 -17.29 22.79 -7.34
N LEU A 192 -17.99 21.93 -8.06
CA LEU A 192 -18.18 22.05 -9.51
C LEU A 192 -19.42 22.93 -9.82
N ARG A 193 -19.21 24.00 -10.56
CA ARG A 193 -20.29 24.89 -11.01
C ARG A 193 -20.04 25.35 -12.46
N PRO A 194 -20.25 24.47 -13.45
CA PRO A 194 -19.99 24.76 -14.86
C PRO A 194 -20.97 25.80 -15.43
N ASN A 195 -22.16 25.92 -14.84
CA ASN A 195 -23.20 26.86 -15.25
C ASN A 195 -24.07 27.26 -14.03
N LEU A 196 -25.13 28.06 -14.26
CA LEU A 196 -26.02 28.53 -13.17
C LEU A 196 -26.97 27.45 -12.63
N ASP A 197 -27.25 26.42 -13.44
CA ASP A 197 -28.26 25.41 -13.13
C ASP A 197 -27.67 24.18 -12.42
N PHE A 198 -26.34 24.03 -12.45
CA PHE A 198 -25.64 22.93 -11.80
C PHE A 198 -24.67 23.40 -10.73
N ARG A 199 -24.79 22.82 -9.55
CA ARG A 199 -23.80 22.90 -8.48
C ARG A 199 -23.61 21.52 -7.88
N GLY A 200 -22.43 20.96 -8.04
CA GLY A 200 -22.07 19.67 -7.50
C GLY A 200 -20.93 19.77 -6.48
N PHE A 201 -20.97 18.95 -5.46
CA PHE A 201 -19.93 18.80 -4.45
C PHE A 201 -19.13 17.53 -4.77
N CYS A 202 -17.89 17.71 -5.21
CA CYS A 202 -17.02 16.61 -5.64
C CYS A 202 -16.16 16.13 -4.47
N GLY A 203 -16.04 14.83 -4.33
CA GLY A 203 -15.23 14.22 -3.31
C GLY A 203 -15.14 12.70 -3.46
N LYS A 204 -14.47 12.08 -2.51
CA LYS A 204 -14.38 10.63 -2.38
C LYS A 204 -15.23 10.20 -1.19
N VAL A 205 -16.09 9.19 -1.36
CA VAL A 205 -16.82 8.59 -0.25
C VAL A 205 -15.80 7.95 0.69
N ALA A 206 -15.67 8.49 1.90
CA ALA A 206 -14.72 8.00 2.89
C ALA A 206 -15.30 6.84 3.71
N SER A 207 -16.60 6.88 4.02
CA SER A 207 -17.32 5.80 4.68
C SER A 207 -18.82 5.88 4.40
N GLY A 208 -19.55 4.81 4.70
CA GLY A 208 -20.98 4.68 4.52
C GLY A 208 -21.45 4.60 3.08
N ILE A 209 -22.69 4.24 2.91
CA ILE A 209 -23.37 4.23 1.60
C ILE A 209 -24.29 5.43 1.54
N VAL A 210 -24.29 6.14 0.42
CA VAL A 210 -25.25 7.23 0.14
C VAL A 210 -26.11 6.89 -1.08
N ARG A 211 -27.40 7.18 -0.99
CA ARG A 211 -28.38 6.97 -2.06
C ARG A 211 -29.00 8.29 -2.49
N LYS A 212 -29.48 8.31 -3.72
CA LYS A 212 -30.32 9.40 -4.22
C LYS A 212 -31.55 9.55 -3.32
N GLY A 213 -31.81 10.77 -2.83
CA GLY A 213 -32.89 11.09 -1.89
C GLY A 213 -32.51 11.08 -0.42
N ASP A 214 -31.36 10.53 -0.05
CA ASP A 214 -30.88 10.52 1.34
C ASP A 214 -30.71 11.94 1.89
N THR A 215 -30.98 12.10 3.18
CA THR A 215 -30.73 13.35 3.89
C THR A 215 -29.30 13.37 4.41
N VAL A 216 -28.55 14.39 4.02
CA VAL A 216 -27.16 14.59 4.46
C VAL A 216 -27.04 15.90 5.22
N MET A 217 -26.10 15.96 6.15
CA MET A 217 -25.79 17.15 6.94
C MET A 217 -24.43 17.73 6.51
N ALA A 218 -24.42 19.02 6.20
CA ALA A 218 -23.18 19.74 5.90
C ALA A 218 -22.52 20.24 7.18
N LEU A 219 -21.30 19.80 7.43
CA LEU A 219 -20.48 20.25 8.55
C LEU A 219 -19.52 21.38 8.10
N PRO A 220 -19.20 22.36 8.97
CA PRO A 220 -19.64 22.51 10.37
C PRO A 220 -20.99 23.22 10.54
N SER A 221 -21.67 23.59 9.46
CA SER A 221 -22.88 24.43 9.53
C SER A 221 -24.11 23.74 10.17
N GLY A 222 -24.13 22.40 10.19
CA GLY A 222 -25.31 21.63 10.67
C GLY A 222 -26.51 21.66 9.73
N LYS A 223 -26.41 22.32 8.57
CA LYS A 223 -27.53 22.41 7.61
C LYS A 223 -27.73 21.06 6.93
N THR A 224 -29.00 20.68 6.80
CA THR A 224 -29.39 19.44 6.11
C THR A 224 -29.89 19.72 4.70
N SER A 225 -29.67 18.77 3.80
CA SER A 225 -30.15 18.76 2.42
C SER A 225 -30.40 17.33 1.96
N LYS A 226 -31.11 17.18 0.84
CA LYS A 226 -31.28 15.87 0.20
C LYS A 226 -30.32 15.73 -0.97
N VAL A 227 -29.78 14.54 -1.12
CA VAL A 227 -28.98 14.18 -2.30
C VAL A 227 -29.90 14.13 -3.52
N LYS A 228 -29.73 15.06 -4.45
CA LYS A 228 -30.54 15.16 -5.66
C LYS A 228 -30.11 14.12 -6.70
N SER A 229 -28.82 14.00 -6.90
CA SER A 229 -28.20 13.05 -7.83
C SER A 229 -26.79 12.68 -7.37
N ILE A 230 -26.29 11.56 -7.82
CA ILE A 230 -24.91 11.08 -7.62
C ILE A 230 -24.32 10.90 -9.01
N VAL A 231 -23.32 11.70 -9.36
CA VAL A 231 -22.80 11.80 -10.73
C VAL A 231 -21.33 11.39 -10.78
N THR A 232 -20.99 10.60 -11.79
CA THR A 232 -19.62 10.25 -12.18
C THR A 232 -19.36 10.69 -13.62
N TYR A 233 -18.15 10.45 -14.11
CA TYR A 233 -17.83 10.67 -15.51
C TYR A 233 -18.71 9.84 -16.46
N ASP A 234 -19.03 8.60 -16.04
CA ASP A 234 -19.82 7.65 -16.85
C ASP A 234 -21.33 7.85 -16.74
N GLY A 235 -21.80 8.76 -15.89
CA GLY A 235 -23.22 9.08 -15.71
C GLY A 235 -23.69 9.13 -14.27
N GLU A 236 -25.02 9.09 -14.08
CA GLU A 236 -25.65 9.08 -12.77
C GLU A 236 -25.68 7.67 -12.16
N LEU A 237 -25.51 7.63 -10.84
CA LEU A 237 -25.61 6.42 -10.00
C LEU A 237 -26.79 6.51 -9.05
N ASP A 238 -27.40 5.37 -8.70
CA ASP A 238 -28.46 5.30 -7.69
C ASP A 238 -27.89 5.38 -6.27
N TYR A 239 -26.67 4.90 -6.07
CA TYR A 239 -25.94 4.93 -4.79
C TYR A 239 -24.43 5.00 -5.02
N ALA A 240 -23.71 5.43 -3.98
CA ALA A 240 -22.25 5.40 -3.94
C ALA A 240 -21.76 4.90 -2.58
N PHE A 241 -20.56 4.29 -2.59
CA PHE A 241 -19.90 3.68 -1.43
C PHE A 241 -18.40 3.92 -1.46
N PRO A 242 -17.68 3.67 -0.34
CA PRO A 242 -16.22 3.80 -0.31
C PRO A 242 -15.54 2.81 -1.26
N PRO A 243 -14.48 3.19 -1.95
CA PRO A 243 -13.84 4.51 -2.00
C PRO A 243 -14.20 5.30 -3.29
N GLN A 244 -15.42 5.24 -3.77
CA GLN A 244 -15.83 5.88 -5.02
C GLN A 244 -15.67 7.41 -4.98
N SER A 245 -15.16 7.99 -6.06
CA SER A 245 -15.12 9.43 -6.31
C SER A 245 -16.36 9.84 -7.07
N VAL A 246 -17.18 10.70 -6.47
CA VAL A 246 -18.47 11.12 -7.02
C VAL A 246 -18.70 12.61 -6.86
N THR A 247 -19.73 13.12 -7.54
CA THR A 247 -20.28 14.46 -7.34
C THR A 247 -21.71 14.33 -6.82
N LEU A 248 -21.99 14.93 -5.67
CA LEU A 248 -23.29 14.97 -5.03
C LEU A 248 -24.00 16.30 -5.31
#